data_a4a9920b2f94d76671ba997508a6c402
#
_entry.id   a4a9920b2f94d76671ba997508a6c402
#
_cell.length_a   1.000
_cell.length_b   1.000
_cell.length_c   1.000
_cell.angle_alpha   90.00
_cell.angle_beta   90.00
_cell.angle_gamma   90.00
#
_symmetry.space_group_name_H-M   'P 1'
#
loop_
_entity.id
_entity.type
_entity.pdbx_description
1 polymer ?
#
loop_
_entity_poly.entity_id
_entity_poly.type
_entity_poly.pdbx_seq_one_letter_code
_entity_poly.pdbx_strand_id
1 'polypeptide(L)'
;MRILEKNFEDILCKYPELIEDGLVFKGRQIIKFGRRIDILFEDKFKRELLVELKSGPIKDEHIGQILSYEGMLLSADDPTIRIMLIGTRVPPNLQKSLDHHGIIWKEITYGNLESFVKTKNDEIFLSFFDPQEVVYKSEKNIKEREIFISENIADPKYFDPNLNTYFMNFKNSEAYKSLKKYTLNDKKEQEEEARLILEKYHGNFNHNHFEKIIKLANGPYRYERNGKIVGTGPWFGNLLNTPNTEYFFKTDIKLINDWFNVLRNENIPIEKRIEILQEDPYKIRGIKTGFITLMLYLLDKTNYSVWFKALHEGLQKIYPEIGKYNSKGIQYILFNTKAKEFLQQFDFEHTELDWLLYIKFKFSK
;
A
#
# COMPACT_ATOMS: atom_id res chain seq x y z
N MET A 1 -7.80 -10.74 21.09
CA MET A 1 -7.75 -10.30 19.70
C MET A 1 -6.33 -9.87 19.38
N ARG A 2 -5.81 -10.14 18.22
CA ARG A 2 -4.41 -9.85 17.85
C ARG A 2 -4.38 -9.11 16.53
N ILE A 3 -3.77 -7.92 16.49
CA ILE A 3 -3.52 -7.19 15.24
C ILE A 3 -2.13 -7.53 14.70
N LEU A 4 -1.93 -7.33 13.40
CA LEU A 4 -0.62 -7.51 12.78
C LEU A 4 0.38 -6.45 13.29
N GLU A 5 1.65 -6.79 13.36
CA GLU A 5 2.71 -5.86 13.78
C GLU A 5 2.74 -4.59 12.94
N LYS A 6 2.59 -4.73 11.62
CA LYS A 6 2.46 -3.59 10.70
C LYS A 6 1.30 -2.64 11.05
N ASN A 7 0.16 -3.18 11.49
CA ASN A 7 -1.01 -2.37 11.86
C ASN A 7 -0.77 -1.64 13.18
N PHE A 8 -0.08 -2.31 14.11
CA PHE A 8 0.34 -1.70 15.36
C PHE A 8 1.32 -0.55 15.09
N GLU A 9 2.33 -0.78 14.23
CA GLU A 9 3.28 0.22 13.78
C GLU A 9 2.57 1.42 13.12
N ASP A 10 1.58 1.18 12.24
CA ASP A 10 0.78 2.22 11.58
C ASP A 10 0.08 3.13 12.60
N ILE A 11 -0.51 2.54 13.65
CA ILE A 11 -1.19 3.30 14.71
C ILE A 11 -0.18 4.15 15.50
N LEU A 12 0.96 3.58 15.88
CA LEU A 12 1.99 4.33 16.63
C LEU A 12 2.61 5.45 15.81
N CYS A 13 2.77 5.27 14.50
CA CYS A 13 3.27 6.31 13.61
C CYS A 13 2.31 7.49 13.51
N LYS A 14 1.01 7.22 13.54
CA LYS A 14 -0.02 8.27 13.47
C LYS A 14 -0.26 8.93 14.82
N TYR A 15 -0.21 8.17 15.89
CA TYR A 15 -0.50 8.61 17.25
C TYR A 15 0.71 8.39 18.16
N PRO A 16 1.79 9.17 17.97
CA PRO A 16 3.02 9.01 18.77
C PRO A 16 2.81 9.30 20.26
N GLU A 17 1.76 10.02 20.62
CA GLU A 17 1.38 10.27 22.02
C GLU A 17 1.00 8.98 22.78
N LEU A 18 0.69 7.89 22.07
CA LEU A 18 0.59 6.57 22.69
C LEU A 18 1.92 6.09 23.28
N ILE A 19 3.02 6.57 22.75
CA ILE A 19 4.36 6.24 23.21
C ILE A 19 4.82 7.25 24.25
N GLU A 20 4.90 8.53 23.86
CA GLU A 20 5.34 9.63 24.73
C GLU A 20 4.80 10.95 24.15
N ASP A 21 4.39 11.89 25.03
CA ASP A 21 3.90 13.18 24.59
C ASP A 21 5.00 14.03 23.93
N GLY A 22 4.63 14.66 22.82
CA GLY A 22 5.52 15.57 22.10
C GLY A 22 6.51 14.86 21.15
N LEU A 23 6.32 13.58 20.88
CA LEU A 23 7.07 12.89 19.83
C LEU A 23 6.61 13.34 18.45
N VAL A 24 7.58 13.51 17.55
CA VAL A 24 7.37 13.80 16.13
C VAL A 24 7.87 12.64 15.30
N PHE A 25 7.03 12.08 14.46
CA PHE A 25 7.40 11.00 13.55
C PHE A 25 8.43 11.46 12.52
N LYS A 26 9.52 10.72 12.38
CA LYS A 26 10.61 11.00 11.41
C LYS A 26 10.72 9.94 10.31
N GLY A 27 10.40 8.70 10.60
CA GLY A 27 10.49 7.63 9.61
C GLY A 27 10.23 6.25 10.20
N ARG A 28 10.14 5.27 9.31
CA ARG A 28 9.92 3.87 9.68
C ARG A 28 10.74 2.96 8.79
N GLN A 29 11.05 1.76 9.30
CA GLN A 29 11.82 0.75 8.57
C GLN A 29 13.11 1.34 7.95
N ILE A 30 13.74 2.24 8.67
CA ILE A 30 14.95 2.93 8.23
C ILE A 30 16.19 2.11 8.55
N ILE A 31 17.22 2.24 7.71
CA ILE A 31 18.52 1.64 7.99
C ILE A 31 19.39 2.71 8.66
N LYS A 32 19.79 2.45 9.89
CA LYS A 32 20.71 3.28 10.65
C LYS A 32 21.78 2.38 11.29
N PHE A 33 23.04 2.74 11.19
CA PHE A 33 24.17 1.93 11.68
C PHE A 33 24.18 0.48 11.17
N GLY A 34 23.71 0.25 9.92
CA GLY A 34 23.65 -1.08 9.33
C GLY A 34 22.53 -1.99 9.85
N ARG A 35 21.63 -1.47 10.68
CA ARG A 35 20.45 -2.16 11.21
C ARG A 35 19.17 -1.50 10.77
N ARG A 36 18.13 -2.32 10.61
CA ARG A 36 16.77 -1.86 10.30
C ARG A 36 16.04 -1.56 11.60
N ILE A 37 15.57 -0.34 11.72
CA ILE A 37 14.85 0.19 12.89
C ILE A 37 13.39 0.30 12.50
N ASP A 38 12.47 -0.15 13.35
CA ASP A 38 11.06 -0.16 13.04
C ASP A 38 10.51 1.26 12.93
N ILE A 39 10.69 2.11 13.94
CA ILE A 39 10.20 3.49 13.90
C ILE A 39 11.25 4.45 14.49
N LEU A 40 11.38 5.61 13.86
CA LEU A 40 12.19 6.73 14.35
C LEU A 40 11.27 7.90 14.69
N PHE A 41 11.42 8.44 15.90
CA PHE A 41 10.80 9.67 16.34
C PHE A 41 11.86 10.71 16.75
N GLU A 42 11.46 11.95 16.87
CA GLU A 42 12.19 13.03 17.53
C GLU A 42 11.38 13.49 18.75
N ASP A 43 12.01 13.58 19.92
CA ASP A 43 11.32 14.05 21.13
C ASP A 43 11.31 15.59 21.22
N LYS A 44 10.61 16.12 22.22
CA LYS A 44 10.49 17.57 22.48
C LYS A 44 11.83 18.28 22.73
N PHE A 45 12.90 17.53 23.04
CA PHE A 45 14.26 18.04 23.23
C PHE A 45 15.13 17.89 21.98
N LYS A 46 14.53 17.56 20.85
CA LYS A 46 15.23 17.31 19.59
C LYS A 46 16.13 16.08 19.57
N ARG A 47 15.95 15.14 20.51
CA ARG A 47 16.69 13.88 20.54
C ARG A 47 15.95 12.83 19.71
N GLU A 48 16.68 12.00 19.02
CA GLU A 48 16.13 10.85 18.32
C GLU A 48 15.69 9.75 19.31
N LEU A 49 14.51 9.16 19.05
CA LEU A 49 14.02 7.99 19.74
C LEU A 49 13.84 6.86 18.73
N LEU A 50 14.68 5.83 18.86
CA LEU A 50 14.58 4.59 18.08
C LEU A 50 13.63 3.64 18.79
N VAL A 51 12.59 3.20 18.09
CA VAL A 51 11.61 2.26 18.63
C VAL A 51 11.72 0.93 17.91
N GLU A 52 11.90 -0.14 18.69
CA GLU A 52 11.74 -1.52 18.27
C GLU A 52 10.39 -2.01 18.74
N LEU A 53 9.55 -2.49 17.83
CA LEU A 53 8.16 -2.89 18.10
C LEU A 53 7.99 -4.39 17.99
N LYS A 54 7.25 -4.97 18.93
CA LYS A 54 6.81 -6.37 18.88
C LYS A 54 5.30 -6.47 19.04
N SER A 55 4.64 -7.11 18.10
CA SER A 55 3.18 -7.36 18.13
C SER A 55 2.76 -8.47 19.10
N GLY A 56 3.61 -8.79 20.07
CA GLY A 56 3.39 -9.82 21.07
C GLY A 56 4.15 -9.52 22.36
N PRO A 57 4.18 -10.49 23.30
CA PRO A 57 5.01 -10.37 24.49
C PRO A 57 6.48 -10.25 24.13
N ILE A 58 7.19 -9.39 24.88
CA ILE A 58 8.65 -9.30 24.78
C ILE A 58 9.29 -10.61 25.25
N LYS A 59 10.36 -11.02 24.56
CA LYS A 59 11.13 -12.22 24.85
C LYS A 59 12.62 -11.88 25.01
N ASP A 60 13.41 -12.81 25.55
CA ASP A 60 14.85 -12.65 25.79
C ASP A 60 15.62 -12.27 24.50
N GLU A 61 15.24 -12.85 23.37
CA GLU A 61 15.83 -12.57 22.05
C GLU A 61 15.70 -11.10 21.63
N HIS A 62 14.64 -10.42 22.04
CA HIS A 62 14.41 -9.00 21.74
C HIS A 62 15.33 -8.09 22.54
N ILE A 63 15.72 -8.52 23.75
CA ILE A 63 16.72 -7.79 24.58
C ILE A 63 18.07 -7.82 23.88
N GLY A 64 18.49 -8.98 23.37
CA GLY A 64 19.74 -9.08 22.60
C GLY A 64 19.76 -8.17 21.37
N GLN A 65 18.64 -8.00 20.69
CA GLN A 65 18.49 -7.08 19.56
C GLN A 65 18.69 -5.62 20.01
N ILE A 66 18.04 -5.20 21.09
CA ILE A 66 18.15 -3.85 21.65
C ILE A 66 19.57 -3.53 22.14
N LEU A 67 20.20 -4.46 22.85
CA LEU A 67 21.61 -4.29 23.29
C LEU A 67 22.57 -4.14 22.11
N SER A 68 22.29 -4.82 21.00
CA SER A 68 23.07 -4.65 19.76
C SER A 68 22.92 -3.23 19.19
N TYR A 69 21.74 -2.60 19.28
CA TYR A 69 21.54 -1.20 18.88
C TYR A 69 22.29 -0.25 19.82
N GLU A 70 22.20 -0.46 21.14
CA GLU A 70 22.89 0.32 22.12
C GLU A 70 24.41 0.30 21.89
N GLY A 71 25.00 -0.87 21.67
CA GLY A 71 26.42 -1.00 21.35
C GLY A 71 26.85 -0.21 20.11
N MET A 72 26.00 -0.09 19.12
CA MET A 72 26.26 0.73 17.92
C MET A 72 26.17 2.22 18.21
N LEU A 73 25.23 2.64 19.05
CA LEU A 73 25.09 4.04 19.45
C LEU A 73 26.27 4.50 20.27
N LEU A 74 26.75 3.66 21.21
CA LEU A 74 27.94 3.92 22.00
C LEU A 74 29.19 4.07 21.12
N SER A 75 29.28 3.28 20.03
CA SER A 75 30.40 3.38 19.08
C SER A 75 30.32 4.61 18.17
N ALA A 76 29.14 5.20 18.00
CA ALA A 76 28.89 6.37 17.16
C ALA A 76 29.09 7.72 17.91
N ASP A 77 29.45 7.70 19.19
CA ASP A 77 29.63 8.89 20.04
C ASP A 77 28.41 9.85 20.03
N ASP A 78 27.21 9.31 19.87
CA ASP A 78 25.98 10.11 19.88
C ASP A 78 25.13 9.82 21.15
N PRO A 79 25.36 10.56 22.25
CA PRO A 79 24.63 10.35 23.50
C PRO A 79 23.17 10.87 23.46
N THR A 80 22.77 11.48 22.36
CA THR A 80 21.42 12.08 22.23
C THR A 80 20.37 11.10 21.76
N ILE A 81 20.76 9.93 21.28
CA ILE A 81 19.84 8.91 20.78
C ILE A 81 19.30 8.08 21.96
N ARG A 82 17.98 7.91 21.97
CA ARG A 82 17.26 7.07 22.92
C ARG A 82 16.76 5.81 22.21
N ILE A 83 16.71 4.70 22.94
CA ILE A 83 16.16 3.45 22.41
C ILE A 83 14.99 3.01 23.28
N MET A 84 13.91 2.57 22.67
CA MET A 84 12.74 2.05 23.36
C MET A 84 12.28 0.74 22.74
N LEU A 85 11.96 -0.22 23.61
CA LEU A 85 11.34 -1.49 23.24
C LEU A 85 9.84 -1.46 23.57
N ILE A 86 8.98 -1.67 22.58
CA ILE A 86 7.52 -1.68 22.76
C ILE A 86 7.00 -3.08 22.49
N GLY A 87 6.15 -3.59 23.37
CA GLY A 87 5.43 -4.85 23.18
C GLY A 87 4.05 -4.85 23.80
N THR A 88 3.26 -5.89 23.51
CA THR A 88 1.90 -6.01 24.09
C THR A 88 1.94 -6.47 25.53
N ARG A 89 3.05 -7.03 25.97
CA ARG A 89 3.33 -7.43 27.36
C ARG A 89 4.84 -7.49 27.58
N VAL A 90 5.29 -6.98 28.70
CA VAL A 90 6.68 -7.11 29.16
C VAL A 90 6.72 -7.99 30.42
N PRO A 91 7.22 -9.23 30.36
CA PRO A 91 7.27 -10.12 31.52
C PRO A 91 8.06 -9.49 32.69
N PRO A 92 7.66 -9.69 33.97
CA PRO A 92 8.29 -9.03 35.12
C PRO A 92 9.78 -9.30 35.29
N ASN A 93 10.27 -10.48 34.91
CA ASN A 93 11.69 -10.81 34.91
C ASN A 93 12.46 -9.97 33.88
N LEU A 94 11.86 -9.74 32.70
CA LEU A 94 12.48 -8.92 31.67
C LEU A 94 12.41 -7.43 31.98
N GLN A 95 11.32 -6.95 32.63
CA GLN A 95 11.27 -5.57 33.13
C GLN A 95 12.47 -5.25 34.01
N LYS A 96 12.77 -6.11 34.99
CA LYS A 96 13.95 -5.94 35.88
C LYS A 96 15.27 -5.88 35.11
N SER A 97 15.41 -6.72 34.08
CA SER A 97 16.62 -6.72 33.25
C SER A 97 16.73 -5.44 32.41
N LEU A 98 15.64 -5.00 31.79
CA LEU A 98 15.59 -3.79 31.00
C LEU A 98 15.87 -2.56 31.86
N ASP A 99 15.26 -2.46 33.05
CA ASP A 99 15.49 -1.39 34.00
C ASP A 99 16.94 -1.36 34.48
N HIS A 100 17.53 -2.54 34.78
CA HIS A 100 18.93 -2.67 35.21
C HIS A 100 19.93 -2.16 34.17
N HIS A 101 19.61 -2.40 32.87
CA HIS A 101 20.44 -1.95 31.75
C HIS A 101 20.06 -0.55 31.24
N GLY A 102 19.10 0.14 31.88
CA GLY A 102 18.66 1.47 31.46
C GLY A 102 17.92 1.51 30.13
N ILE A 103 17.44 0.36 29.65
CA ILE A 103 16.69 0.27 28.39
C ILE A 103 15.26 0.70 28.63
N ILE A 104 14.81 1.69 27.89
CA ILE A 104 13.43 2.18 27.97
C ILE A 104 12.50 1.14 27.36
N TRP A 105 11.41 0.84 28.04
CA TRP A 105 10.40 -0.08 27.53
C TRP A 105 8.99 0.44 27.79
N LYS A 106 8.04 0.02 26.96
CA LYS A 106 6.63 0.34 27.14
C LYS A 106 5.75 -0.84 26.76
N GLU A 107 4.79 -1.13 27.64
CA GLU A 107 3.72 -2.09 27.36
C GLU A 107 2.51 -1.36 26.82
N ILE A 108 2.07 -1.74 25.60
CA ILE A 108 0.85 -1.21 24.97
C ILE A 108 0.01 -2.42 24.56
N THR A 109 -0.99 -2.76 25.37
CA THR A 109 -1.88 -3.87 25.08
C THR A 109 -2.80 -3.56 23.90
N TYR A 110 -3.28 -4.58 23.20
CA TYR A 110 -4.29 -4.38 22.14
C TYR A 110 -5.56 -3.70 22.63
N GLY A 111 -5.98 -3.97 23.88
CA GLY A 111 -7.14 -3.30 24.48
C GLY A 111 -6.90 -1.80 24.70
N ASN A 112 -5.71 -1.41 25.16
CA ASN A 112 -5.36 0.00 25.34
C ASN A 112 -5.29 0.72 23.97
N LEU A 113 -4.70 0.05 22.98
CA LEU A 113 -4.57 0.57 21.62
C LEU A 113 -5.96 0.78 20.99
N GLU A 114 -6.84 -0.23 21.06
CA GLU A 114 -8.22 -0.14 20.56
C GLU A 114 -9.01 0.96 21.26
N SER A 115 -8.94 1.01 22.59
CA SER A 115 -9.61 2.04 23.37
C SER A 115 -9.16 3.44 22.99
N PHE A 116 -7.86 3.62 22.80
CA PHE A 116 -7.31 4.91 22.38
C PHE A 116 -7.80 5.30 20.97
N VAL A 117 -7.73 4.37 20.01
CA VAL A 117 -8.21 4.62 18.64
C VAL A 117 -9.71 4.95 18.63
N LYS A 118 -10.51 4.33 19.51
CA LYS A 118 -11.93 4.68 19.73
C LYS A 118 -12.10 6.14 20.16
N THR A 119 -11.26 6.64 21.07
CA THR A 119 -11.34 8.05 21.50
C THR A 119 -11.03 9.04 20.37
N LYS A 120 -10.25 8.59 19.37
CA LYS A 120 -9.93 9.41 18.19
C LYS A 120 -10.97 9.29 17.08
N ASN A 121 -12.00 8.44 17.23
CA ASN A 121 -13.00 8.11 16.21
C ASN A 121 -12.36 7.70 14.87
N ASP A 122 -11.22 7.00 14.91
CA ASP A 122 -10.48 6.60 13.72
C ASP A 122 -10.98 5.24 13.20
N GLU A 123 -12.01 5.28 12.37
CA GLU A 123 -12.64 4.08 11.81
C GLU A 123 -11.67 3.18 11.02
N ILE A 124 -10.67 3.78 10.36
CA ILE A 124 -9.66 3.03 9.60
C ILE A 124 -8.87 2.14 10.54
N PHE A 125 -8.36 2.71 11.63
CA PHE A 125 -7.59 1.93 12.59
C PHE A 125 -8.45 1.06 13.49
N LEU A 126 -9.69 1.46 13.76
CA LEU A 126 -10.66 0.59 14.47
C LEU A 126 -10.92 -0.70 13.70
N SER A 127 -10.96 -0.65 12.38
CA SER A 127 -11.14 -1.84 11.55
C SER A 127 -10.03 -2.88 11.71
N PHE A 128 -8.86 -2.52 12.26
CA PHE A 128 -7.78 -3.48 12.55
C PHE A 128 -8.11 -4.41 13.73
N PHE A 129 -9.02 -3.97 14.60
CA PHE A 129 -9.41 -4.73 15.80
C PHE A 129 -10.63 -5.61 15.55
N ASP A 130 -11.54 -5.21 14.65
CA ASP A 130 -12.71 -6.03 14.31
C ASP A 130 -13.00 -6.02 12.80
N PRO A 131 -12.42 -6.98 12.07
CA PRO A 131 -12.63 -7.09 10.63
C PRO A 131 -14.07 -7.47 10.23
N GLN A 132 -14.89 -7.95 11.17
CA GLN A 132 -16.24 -8.46 10.88
C GLN A 132 -17.36 -7.44 11.16
N GLU A 133 -17.14 -6.45 12.01
CA GLU A 133 -18.18 -5.49 12.41
C GLU A 133 -18.16 -4.14 11.68
N VAL A 134 -17.20 -3.90 10.81
CA VAL A 134 -17.18 -2.64 10.06
C VAL A 134 -18.21 -2.68 8.94
N VAL A 135 -19.46 -2.56 9.32
CA VAL A 135 -20.54 -2.21 8.40
C VAL A 135 -20.35 -0.76 7.99
N TYR A 136 -19.77 -0.55 6.83
CA TYR A 136 -19.68 0.81 6.26
C TYR A 136 -21.07 1.34 5.97
N LYS A 137 -21.47 2.31 6.77
CA LYS A 137 -22.67 3.09 6.53
C LYS A 137 -22.39 4.06 5.38
N SER A 138 -22.90 3.73 4.19
CA SER A 138 -23.19 4.65 3.07
C SER A 138 -22.04 5.48 2.44
N GLU A 139 -22.29 5.99 1.26
CA GLU A 139 -21.48 6.94 0.46
C GLU A 139 -20.89 8.14 1.27
N LYS A 140 -21.55 8.53 2.37
CA LYS A 140 -21.09 9.58 3.25
C LYS A 140 -19.77 9.25 3.96
N ASN A 141 -19.59 8.01 4.39
CA ASN A 141 -18.34 7.55 5.04
C ASN A 141 -17.18 7.41 4.05
N ILE A 142 -17.47 7.05 2.79
CA ILE A 142 -16.46 7.03 1.72
C ILE A 142 -15.96 8.46 1.48
N LYS A 143 -16.88 9.43 1.42
CA LYS A 143 -16.56 10.83 1.18
C LYS A 143 -15.80 11.48 2.34
N GLU A 144 -16.20 11.21 3.59
CA GLU A 144 -15.50 11.65 4.79
C GLU A 144 -14.08 11.02 4.89
N ARG A 145 -13.92 9.80 4.43
CA ARG A 145 -12.65 9.10 4.35
C ARG A 145 -11.72 9.66 3.27
N GLU A 146 -12.26 10.00 2.10
CA GLU A 146 -11.51 10.68 1.05
C GLU A 146 -11.06 12.08 1.52
N ILE A 147 -11.91 12.81 2.23
CA ILE A 147 -11.59 14.09 2.86
C ILE A 147 -10.50 13.90 3.92
N PHE A 148 -10.63 12.90 4.80
CA PHE A 148 -9.61 12.60 5.82
C PHE A 148 -8.25 12.29 5.20
N ILE A 149 -8.21 11.50 4.14
CA ILE A 149 -6.98 11.18 3.41
C ILE A 149 -6.41 12.45 2.78
N SER A 150 -7.25 13.29 2.15
CA SER A 150 -6.81 14.54 1.53
C SER A 150 -6.30 15.57 2.54
N GLU A 151 -6.99 15.77 3.66
CA GLU A 151 -6.63 16.76 4.70
C GLU A 151 -5.39 16.39 5.50
N ASN A 152 -5.16 15.06 5.73
CA ASN A 152 -3.99 14.61 6.50
C ASN A 152 -2.75 14.34 5.66
N ILE A 153 -2.86 14.41 4.34
CA ILE A 153 -1.80 14.01 3.41
C ILE A 153 -1.40 15.12 2.46
N ALA A 154 -2.22 16.18 2.35
CA ALA A 154 -1.96 17.29 1.46
C ALA A 154 -0.92 18.25 2.05
N ASP A 155 0.35 18.05 1.71
CA ASP A 155 1.30 19.17 1.63
C ASP A 155 1.56 19.49 0.14
N PRO A 156 1.06 20.62 -0.38
CA PRO A 156 1.22 21.02 -1.77
C PRO A 156 2.67 21.33 -2.18
N LYS A 157 3.63 21.28 -1.26
CA LYS A 157 5.01 21.75 -1.45
C LYS A 157 5.88 20.92 -2.40
N TYR A 158 5.45 19.73 -2.80
CA TYR A 158 6.27 18.84 -3.64
C TYR A 158 5.83 18.77 -5.10
N PHE A 159 5.07 19.75 -5.57
CA PHE A 159 4.70 19.81 -6.97
C PHE A 159 5.88 20.36 -7.78
N ASP A 160 6.57 19.47 -8.53
CA ASP A 160 7.58 19.90 -9.49
C ASP A 160 6.88 20.67 -10.62
N PRO A 161 7.06 22.02 -10.74
CA PRO A 161 6.44 22.79 -11.80
C PRO A 161 6.85 22.31 -13.20
N ASN A 162 7.95 21.56 -13.33
CA ASN A 162 8.37 20.94 -14.57
C ASN A 162 7.49 19.76 -14.98
N LEU A 163 6.73 19.12 -14.05
CA LEU A 163 5.80 18.04 -14.39
C LEU A 163 4.67 18.54 -15.30
N ASN A 164 4.11 19.73 -15.06
CA ASN A 164 3.10 20.32 -15.94
C ASN A 164 3.64 20.47 -17.37
N THR A 165 4.81 21.11 -17.49
CA THR A 165 5.46 21.29 -18.78
C THR A 165 5.77 19.95 -19.45
N TYR A 166 6.24 18.96 -18.69
CA TYR A 166 6.53 17.64 -19.21
C TYR A 166 5.28 16.94 -19.76
N PHE A 167 4.18 16.91 -19.01
CA PHE A 167 2.96 16.22 -19.45
C PHE A 167 2.23 16.99 -20.56
N MET A 168 2.30 18.32 -20.56
CA MET A 168 1.82 19.12 -21.70
C MET A 168 2.59 18.77 -22.98
N ASN A 169 3.92 18.73 -22.91
CA ASN A 169 4.77 18.35 -24.05
C ASN A 169 4.53 16.90 -24.47
N PHE A 170 4.34 15.99 -23.51
CA PHE A 170 4.01 14.59 -23.81
C PHE A 170 2.69 14.45 -24.56
N LYS A 171 1.62 15.13 -24.12
CA LYS A 171 0.33 15.14 -24.84
C LYS A 171 0.44 15.64 -26.28
N ASN A 172 1.31 16.59 -26.51
CA ASN A 172 1.54 17.16 -27.85
C ASN A 172 2.48 16.31 -28.72
N SER A 173 3.16 15.31 -28.13
CA SER A 173 4.13 14.49 -28.85
C SER A 173 3.47 13.50 -29.81
N GLU A 174 4.17 13.19 -30.89
CA GLU A 174 3.75 12.15 -31.84
C GLU A 174 3.68 10.76 -31.18
N ALA A 175 4.53 10.51 -30.18
CA ALA A 175 4.50 9.29 -29.39
C ALA A 175 3.15 9.12 -28.66
N TYR A 176 2.64 10.16 -28.00
CA TYR A 176 1.35 10.12 -27.32
C TYR A 176 0.19 9.95 -28.32
N LYS A 177 0.18 10.72 -29.40
CA LYS A 177 -0.84 10.63 -30.44
C LYS A 177 -0.88 9.22 -31.04
N SER A 178 0.27 8.66 -31.30
CA SER A 178 0.43 7.30 -31.82
C SER A 178 -0.05 6.24 -30.82
N LEU A 179 0.34 6.33 -29.54
CA LEU A 179 -0.14 5.43 -28.49
C LEU A 179 -1.66 5.53 -28.34
N LYS A 180 -2.22 6.73 -28.35
CA LYS A 180 -3.67 6.95 -28.27
C LYS A 180 -4.40 6.28 -29.44
N LYS A 181 -3.85 6.43 -30.64
CA LYS A 181 -4.46 5.87 -31.86
C LYS A 181 -4.43 4.34 -31.90
N TYR A 182 -3.31 3.71 -31.54
CA TYR A 182 -3.08 2.29 -31.76
C TYR A 182 -3.18 1.42 -30.50
N THR A 183 -3.25 2.02 -29.32
CA THR A 183 -3.32 1.27 -28.05
C THR A 183 -4.57 1.57 -27.27
N LEU A 184 -4.95 2.83 -27.12
CA LEU A 184 -5.97 3.21 -26.15
C LEU A 184 -7.34 2.62 -26.48
N ASN A 185 -7.76 2.63 -27.74
CA ASN A 185 -9.05 2.09 -28.16
C ASN A 185 -9.10 0.56 -27.96
N ASP A 186 -8.08 -0.16 -28.45
CA ASP A 186 -7.98 -1.60 -28.25
C ASP A 186 -8.00 -1.96 -26.76
N LYS A 187 -7.27 -1.19 -25.94
CA LYS A 187 -7.23 -1.38 -24.50
C LYS A 187 -8.59 -1.19 -23.85
N LYS A 188 -9.30 -0.13 -24.20
CA LYS A 188 -10.66 0.15 -23.68
C LYS A 188 -11.63 -0.97 -24.03
N GLU A 189 -11.62 -1.43 -25.27
CA GLU A 189 -12.51 -2.51 -25.74
C GLU A 189 -12.21 -3.83 -25.02
N GLN A 190 -10.92 -4.19 -24.88
CA GLN A 190 -10.52 -5.43 -24.22
C GLN A 190 -10.77 -5.39 -22.71
N GLU A 191 -10.52 -4.26 -22.06
CA GLU A 191 -10.87 -4.07 -20.65
C GLU A 191 -12.37 -4.15 -20.41
N GLU A 192 -13.18 -3.60 -21.31
CA GLU A 192 -14.65 -3.68 -21.21
C GLU A 192 -15.13 -5.13 -21.41
N GLU A 193 -14.58 -5.87 -22.37
CA GLU A 193 -14.90 -7.29 -22.54
C GLU A 193 -14.51 -8.09 -21.30
N ALA A 194 -13.35 -7.82 -20.70
CA ALA A 194 -12.92 -8.45 -19.44
C ALA A 194 -13.89 -8.13 -18.29
N ARG A 195 -14.35 -6.88 -18.18
CA ARG A 195 -15.35 -6.45 -17.20
C ARG A 195 -16.66 -7.22 -17.35
N LEU A 196 -17.16 -7.33 -18.56
CA LEU A 196 -18.39 -8.06 -18.84
C LEU A 196 -18.30 -9.54 -18.47
N ILE A 197 -17.13 -10.17 -18.66
CA ILE A 197 -16.90 -11.56 -18.21
C ILE A 197 -16.90 -11.62 -16.67
N LEU A 198 -16.23 -10.68 -16.00
CA LEU A 198 -16.20 -10.60 -14.55
C LEU A 198 -17.61 -10.43 -13.94
N GLU A 199 -18.46 -9.66 -14.57
CA GLU A 199 -19.84 -9.45 -14.12
C GLU A 199 -20.73 -10.65 -14.41
N LYS A 200 -20.71 -11.14 -15.64
CA LYS A 200 -21.59 -12.23 -16.10
C LYS A 200 -21.41 -13.51 -15.32
N TYR A 201 -20.18 -13.85 -14.95
CA TYR A 201 -19.86 -15.11 -14.29
C TYR A 201 -19.57 -14.96 -12.80
N HIS A 202 -19.95 -13.85 -12.19
CA HIS A 202 -19.79 -13.62 -10.76
C HIS A 202 -20.38 -14.78 -9.93
N GLY A 203 -19.59 -15.33 -9.01
CA GLY A 203 -19.93 -16.47 -8.18
C GLY A 203 -19.94 -17.83 -8.89
N ASN A 204 -19.71 -17.85 -10.22
CA ASN A 204 -19.70 -19.08 -11.03
C ASN A 204 -18.58 -19.07 -12.08
N PHE A 205 -17.40 -18.62 -11.67
CA PHE A 205 -16.23 -18.64 -12.53
C PHE A 205 -15.70 -20.07 -12.74
N ASN A 206 -15.10 -20.29 -13.93
CA ASN A 206 -14.22 -21.40 -14.19
C ASN A 206 -12.86 -20.91 -14.74
N HIS A 207 -11.88 -21.77 -14.86
CA HIS A 207 -10.52 -21.39 -15.28
C HIS A 207 -10.48 -20.75 -16.67
N ASN A 208 -11.33 -21.17 -17.61
CA ASN A 208 -11.38 -20.61 -18.96
C ASN A 208 -11.82 -19.13 -18.94
N HIS A 209 -12.74 -18.76 -18.04
CA HIS A 209 -13.15 -17.37 -17.86
C HIS A 209 -11.95 -16.49 -17.46
N PHE A 210 -11.16 -16.95 -16.52
CA PHE A 210 -9.96 -16.23 -16.08
C PHE A 210 -8.87 -16.18 -17.12
N GLU A 211 -8.66 -17.26 -17.85
CA GLU A 211 -7.70 -17.27 -18.95
C GLU A 211 -8.08 -16.20 -19.99
N LYS A 212 -9.36 -16.09 -20.31
CA LYS A 212 -9.84 -15.06 -21.23
C LYS A 212 -9.65 -13.66 -20.68
N ILE A 213 -10.00 -13.40 -19.39
CA ILE A 213 -9.78 -12.11 -18.72
C ILE A 213 -8.30 -11.73 -18.76
N ILE A 214 -7.39 -12.65 -18.43
CA ILE A 214 -5.96 -12.39 -18.42
C ILE A 214 -5.42 -12.09 -19.84
N LYS A 215 -5.91 -12.79 -20.85
CA LYS A 215 -5.55 -12.50 -22.24
C LYS A 215 -6.00 -11.11 -22.67
N LEU A 216 -7.24 -10.72 -22.32
CA LEU A 216 -7.79 -9.40 -22.62
C LEU A 216 -7.02 -8.30 -21.89
N ALA A 217 -6.69 -8.49 -20.62
CA ALA A 217 -5.95 -7.51 -19.82
C ALA A 217 -4.45 -7.43 -20.17
N ASN A 218 -3.93 -8.34 -20.98
CA ASN A 218 -2.49 -8.42 -21.29
C ASN A 218 -2.13 -8.03 -22.72
N GLY A 219 -2.92 -7.13 -23.31
CA GLY A 219 -2.66 -6.63 -24.66
C GLY A 219 -1.34 -5.85 -24.75
N PRO A 220 -0.73 -5.78 -25.92
CA PRO A 220 0.53 -5.08 -26.12
C PRO A 220 0.33 -3.59 -26.34
N TYR A 221 1.29 -2.76 -25.88
CA TYR A 221 1.42 -1.40 -26.37
C TYR A 221 1.75 -1.40 -27.86
N ARG A 222 1.05 -0.61 -28.64
CA ARG A 222 1.28 -0.39 -30.06
C ARG A 222 1.45 1.08 -30.35
N TYR A 223 2.43 1.42 -31.16
CA TYR A 223 2.68 2.78 -31.63
C TYR A 223 3.34 2.75 -33.00
N GLU A 224 3.25 3.85 -33.72
CA GLU A 224 3.88 3.99 -35.03
C GLU A 224 5.32 4.48 -34.87
N ARG A 225 6.23 3.80 -35.54
CA ARG A 225 7.63 4.21 -35.64
C ARG A 225 8.11 4.00 -37.08
N ASN A 226 8.56 5.09 -37.71
CA ASN A 226 9.05 5.07 -39.11
C ASN A 226 8.02 4.45 -40.09
N GLY A 227 6.76 4.82 -39.97
CA GLY A 227 5.67 4.33 -40.82
C GLY A 227 5.26 2.88 -40.57
N LYS A 228 5.77 2.22 -39.51
CA LYS A 228 5.39 0.86 -39.12
C LYS A 228 4.79 0.83 -37.72
N ILE A 229 3.70 0.04 -37.56
CA ILE A 229 3.15 -0.23 -36.24
C ILE A 229 4.05 -1.23 -35.53
N VAL A 230 4.57 -0.85 -34.38
CA VAL A 230 5.43 -1.69 -33.52
C VAL A 230 4.69 -1.99 -32.24
N GLY A 231 4.72 -3.25 -31.82
CA GLY A 231 4.29 -3.68 -30.49
C GLY A 231 5.45 -3.66 -29.50
N THR A 232 5.16 -3.32 -28.26
CA THR A 232 6.07 -3.49 -27.12
C THR A 232 5.46 -4.44 -26.10
N GLY A 233 6.03 -4.50 -24.89
CA GLY A 233 5.54 -5.38 -23.83
C GLY A 233 4.08 -5.16 -23.46
N PRO A 234 3.51 -6.08 -22.67
CA PRO A 234 2.10 -6.04 -22.26
C PRO A 234 1.78 -4.86 -21.33
N TRP A 235 0.51 -4.41 -21.35
CA TRP A 235 0.04 -3.24 -20.58
C TRP A 235 0.36 -3.31 -19.09
N PHE A 236 0.14 -4.45 -18.48
CA PHE A 236 0.38 -4.61 -17.04
C PHE A 236 1.69 -5.37 -16.72
N GLY A 237 2.57 -5.54 -17.71
CA GLY A 237 3.90 -6.09 -17.55
C GLY A 237 3.90 -7.44 -16.82
N ASN A 238 4.71 -7.55 -15.78
CA ASN A 238 4.88 -8.81 -15.06
C ASN A 238 3.73 -9.19 -14.11
N LEU A 239 2.68 -8.38 -13.98
CA LEU A 239 1.53 -8.76 -13.13
C LEU A 239 0.82 -10.02 -13.62
N LEU A 240 0.80 -10.21 -14.92
CA LEU A 240 0.13 -11.31 -15.58
C LEU A 240 1.11 -12.36 -16.17
N ASN A 241 2.39 -12.23 -15.85
CA ASN A 241 3.38 -13.20 -16.31
C ASN A 241 3.33 -14.51 -15.53
N THR A 242 3.70 -15.52 -16.23
CA THR A 242 3.68 -16.91 -15.88
C THR A 242 4.23 -17.16 -14.52
N PRO A 243 4.74 -17.34 -13.66
CA PRO A 243 4.52 -18.17 -12.48
C PRO A 243 3.30 -17.76 -11.66
N ASN A 244 2.94 -16.48 -11.64
CA ASN A 244 1.84 -15.99 -10.78
C ASN A 244 0.46 -16.44 -11.28
N THR A 245 0.24 -16.36 -12.59
CA THR A 245 -1.00 -16.83 -13.21
C THR A 245 -1.11 -18.36 -13.21
N GLU A 246 0.01 -19.07 -13.31
CA GLU A 246 0.03 -20.53 -13.24
C GLU A 246 -0.45 -21.05 -11.88
N TYR A 247 -0.05 -20.42 -10.77
CA TYR A 247 -0.56 -20.79 -9.46
C TYR A 247 -2.05 -20.51 -9.33
N PHE A 248 -2.53 -19.39 -9.89
CA PHE A 248 -3.93 -19.07 -9.90
C PHE A 248 -4.75 -20.12 -10.63
N PHE A 249 -4.28 -20.57 -11.82
CA PHE A 249 -4.95 -21.63 -12.56
C PHE A 249 -4.88 -23.02 -11.92
N LYS A 250 -3.94 -23.26 -11.01
CA LYS A 250 -3.85 -24.50 -10.22
C LYS A 250 -4.66 -24.44 -8.92
N THR A 251 -5.22 -23.28 -8.58
CA THR A 251 -6.03 -23.09 -7.36
C THR A 251 -7.41 -23.69 -7.55
N ASP A 252 -7.98 -24.24 -6.49
CA ASP A 252 -9.36 -24.73 -6.46
C ASP A 252 -10.32 -23.63 -6.91
N ILE A 253 -11.21 -23.96 -7.84
CA ILE A 253 -12.16 -23.01 -8.40
C ILE A 253 -13.13 -22.45 -7.37
N LYS A 254 -13.44 -23.22 -6.31
CA LYS A 254 -14.26 -22.75 -5.20
C LYS A 254 -13.54 -21.62 -4.46
N LEU A 255 -12.26 -21.80 -4.13
CA LEU A 255 -11.47 -20.76 -3.48
C LEU A 255 -11.37 -19.51 -4.35
N ILE A 256 -11.24 -19.65 -5.67
CA ILE A 256 -11.26 -18.51 -6.61
C ILE A 256 -12.58 -17.76 -6.55
N ASN A 257 -13.73 -18.46 -6.55
CA ASN A 257 -15.04 -17.82 -6.44
C ASN A 257 -15.22 -17.13 -5.08
N ASP A 258 -14.80 -17.76 -3.99
CA ASP A 258 -14.84 -17.18 -2.65
C ASP A 258 -13.94 -15.93 -2.57
N TRP A 259 -12.76 -15.97 -3.20
CA TRP A 259 -11.85 -14.83 -3.33
C TRP A 259 -12.51 -13.64 -4.05
N PHE A 260 -13.22 -13.89 -5.17
CA PHE A 260 -13.96 -12.85 -5.88
C PHE A 260 -15.15 -12.33 -5.10
N ASN A 261 -15.82 -13.16 -4.31
CA ASN A 261 -16.89 -12.71 -3.42
C ASN A 261 -16.36 -11.70 -2.38
N VAL A 262 -15.18 -11.96 -1.79
CA VAL A 262 -14.51 -10.99 -0.90
C VAL A 262 -14.12 -9.73 -1.66
N LEU A 263 -13.52 -9.87 -2.86
CA LEU A 263 -13.06 -8.74 -3.66
C LEU A 263 -14.20 -7.74 -3.96
N ARG A 264 -15.39 -8.25 -4.25
CA ARG A 264 -16.57 -7.45 -4.63
C ARG A 264 -17.44 -7.02 -3.45
N ASN A 265 -17.16 -7.49 -2.26
CA ASN A 265 -17.99 -7.17 -1.10
C ASN A 265 -17.75 -5.73 -0.64
N GLU A 266 -18.59 -4.82 -1.09
CA GLU A 266 -18.51 -3.39 -0.75
C GLU A 266 -18.82 -3.08 0.72
N ASN A 267 -19.42 -4.03 1.46
CA ASN A 267 -19.57 -3.92 2.91
C ASN A 267 -18.23 -4.07 3.65
N ILE A 268 -17.19 -4.57 2.98
CA ILE A 268 -15.83 -4.64 3.50
C ILE A 268 -15.02 -3.50 2.87
N PRO A 269 -14.34 -2.66 3.67
CA PRO A 269 -13.47 -1.61 3.17
C PRO A 269 -12.41 -2.13 2.21
N ILE A 270 -12.06 -1.33 1.21
CA ILE A 270 -11.11 -1.76 0.18
C ILE A 270 -9.75 -2.16 0.74
N GLU A 271 -9.24 -1.46 1.75
CA GLU A 271 -7.97 -1.81 2.41
C GLU A 271 -8.07 -3.16 3.10
N LYS A 272 -9.21 -3.46 3.70
CA LYS A 272 -9.45 -4.74 4.34
C LYS A 272 -9.64 -5.85 3.32
N ARG A 273 -10.37 -5.61 2.24
CA ARG A 273 -10.46 -6.58 1.13
C ARG A 273 -9.07 -6.96 0.63
N ILE A 274 -8.19 -5.99 0.41
CA ILE A 274 -6.82 -6.23 -0.05
C ILE A 274 -6.02 -7.04 0.98
N GLU A 275 -6.19 -6.79 2.26
CA GLU A 275 -5.48 -7.54 3.31
C GLU A 275 -6.00 -8.96 3.45
N ILE A 276 -7.34 -9.14 3.55
CA ILE A 276 -8.00 -10.45 3.64
C ILE A 276 -7.59 -11.36 2.47
N LEU A 277 -7.56 -10.83 1.25
CA LEU A 277 -7.21 -11.60 0.05
C LEU A 277 -5.73 -12.02 -0.01
N GLN A 278 -4.89 -11.51 0.87
CA GLN A 278 -3.48 -11.89 0.98
C GLN A 278 -3.20 -12.78 2.20
N GLU A 279 -4.22 -13.12 3.00
CA GLU A 279 -4.12 -13.93 4.22
C GLU A 279 -5.01 -15.19 4.12
N ASP A 280 -4.68 -16.23 4.88
CA ASP A 280 -5.49 -17.43 4.94
C ASP A 280 -6.90 -17.14 5.52
N PRO A 281 -7.98 -17.76 5.02
CA PRO A 281 -8.01 -18.86 4.04
C PRO A 281 -8.03 -18.41 2.57
N TYR A 282 -8.06 -17.12 2.26
CA TYR A 282 -8.22 -16.58 0.90
C TYR A 282 -6.92 -16.39 0.13
N LYS A 283 -5.77 -16.62 0.77
CA LYS A 283 -4.47 -16.42 0.14
C LYS A 283 -4.23 -17.39 -1.01
N ILE A 284 -4.08 -16.85 -2.21
CA ILE A 284 -3.67 -17.61 -3.39
C ILE A 284 -2.19 -17.34 -3.65
N ARG A 285 -1.39 -18.41 -3.77
CA ARG A 285 0.05 -18.30 -4.02
C ARG A 285 0.34 -17.49 -5.28
N GLY A 286 1.24 -16.52 -5.18
CA GLY A 286 1.62 -15.64 -6.29
C GLY A 286 0.68 -14.45 -6.51
N ILE A 287 -0.52 -14.45 -5.96
CA ILE A 287 -1.45 -13.32 -6.03
C ILE A 287 -1.12 -12.31 -4.95
N LYS A 288 -0.79 -11.09 -5.36
CA LYS A 288 -0.42 -9.96 -4.51
C LYS A 288 -1.27 -8.74 -4.85
N THR A 289 -1.06 -7.65 -4.12
CA THR A 289 -1.77 -6.37 -4.29
C THR A 289 -1.96 -5.96 -5.75
N GLY A 290 -0.95 -6.12 -6.59
CA GLY A 290 -1.04 -5.75 -8.01
C GLY A 290 -2.14 -6.49 -8.77
N PHE A 291 -2.24 -7.81 -8.59
CA PHE A 291 -3.30 -8.60 -9.23
C PHE A 291 -4.68 -8.28 -8.65
N ILE A 292 -4.77 -8.12 -7.32
CA ILE A 292 -6.01 -7.75 -6.63
C ILE A 292 -6.54 -6.43 -7.20
N THR A 293 -5.70 -5.42 -7.30
CA THR A 293 -6.06 -4.10 -7.79
C THR A 293 -6.32 -4.06 -9.29
N LEU A 294 -5.70 -4.95 -10.08
CA LEU A 294 -6.04 -5.13 -11.48
C LEU A 294 -7.47 -5.66 -11.63
N MET A 295 -7.88 -6.64 -10.84
CA MET A 295 -9.26 -7.15 -10.89
C MET A 295 -10.27 -6.08 -10.45
N LEU A 296 -9.96 -5.28 -9.42
CA LEU A 296 -10.77 -4.12 -9.02
C LEU A 296 -10.88 -3.09 -10.14
N TYR A 297 -9.76 -2.74 -10.78
CA TYR A 297 -9.72 -1.81 -11.90
C TYR A 297 -10.55 -2.30 -13.09
N LEU A 298 -10.47 -3.57 -13.44
CA LEU A 298 -11.29 -4.13 -14.51
C LEU A 298 -12.78 -4.10 -14.18
N LEU A 299 -13.16 -4.25 -12.92
CA LEU A 299 -14.54 -4.12 -12.47
C LEU A 299 -15.03 -2.67 -12.51
N ASP A 300 -14.20 -1.75 -12.03
CA ASP A 300 -14.53 -0.33 -11.96
C ASP A 300 -13.29 0.55 -12.08
N LYS A 301 -12.93 0.86 -13.31
CA LYS A 301 -11.75 1.69 -13.61
C LYS A 301 -11.90 3.15 -13.21
N THR A 302 -13.09 3.63 -12.90
CA THR A 302 -13.31 5.00 -12.44
C THR A 302 -12.98 5.16 -10.96
N ASN A 303 -13.15 4.09 -10.18
CA ASN A 303 -12.92 4.07 -8.76
C ASN A 303 -11.60 3.44 -8.35
N TYR A 304 -11.02 2.57 -9.16
CA TYR A 304 -9.82 1.83 -8.82
C TYR A 304 -8.70 1.98 -9.86
N SER A 305 -7.48 2.16 -9.39
CA SER A 305 -6.27 2.21 -10.21
C SER A 305 -5.42 0.95 -9.98
N VAL A 306 -4.75 0.47 -11.01
CA VAL A 306 -3.91 -0.73 -10.89
C VAL A 306 -2.62 -0.39 -10.15
N TRP A 307 -2.34 -1.09 -9.05
CA TRP A 307 -1.08 -0.99 -8.36
C TRP A 307 -0.05 -1.96 -8.91
N PHE A 308 0.92 -1.48 -9.62
CA PHE A 308 2.13 -2.24 -9.91
C PHE A 308 3.39 -1.41 -9.63
N LYS A 309 4.50 -2.10 -9.48
CA LYS A 309 5.73 -1.52 -8.92
C LYS A 309 6.14 -0.20 -9.58
N ALA A 310 6.13 -0.12 -10.90
CA ALA A 310 6.55 1.09 -11.61
C ALA A 310 5.62 2.28 -11.35
N LEU A 311 4.29 2.05 -11.31
CA LEU A 311 3.31 3.09 -10.98
C LEU A 311 3.43 3.56 -9.54
N HIS A 312 3.53 2.60 -8.60
CA HIS A 312 3.69 2.91 -7.18
C HIS A 312 4.96 3.75 -6.94
N GLU A 313 6.11 3.29 -7.43
CA GLU A 313 7.38 4.01 -7.30
C GLU A 313 7.36 5.38 -8.01
N GLY A 314 6.67 5.46 -9.13
CA GLY A 314 6.49 6.72 -9.87
C GLY A 314 5.66 7.73 -9.09
N LEU A 315 4.47 7.35 -8.63
CA LEU A 315 3.62 8.21 -7.83
C LEU A 315 4.24 8.54 -6.46
N GLN A 316 4.96 7.60 -5.85
CA GLN A 316 5.65 7.87 -4.58
C GLN A 316 6.75 8.94 -4.70
N LYS A 317 7.36 9.11 -5.86
CA LYS A 317 8.31 10.22 -6.10
C LYS A 317 7.62 11.58 -6.13
N ILE A 318 6.37 11.62 -6.58
CA ILE A 318 5.55 12.84 -6.63
C ILE A 318 4.85 13.06 -5.28
N TYR A 319 4.38 11.98 -4.66
CA TYR A 319 3.61 11.95 -3.43
C TYR A 319 4.25 10.99 -2.40
N PRO A 320 5.29 11.45 -1.66
CA PRO A 320 6.07 10.59 -0.76
C PRO A 320 5.24 9.89 0.32
N GLU A 321 4.10 10.46 0.70
CA GLU A 321 3.17 9.90 1.68
C GLU A 321 2.63 8.51 1.31
N ILE A 322 2.59 8.15 0.02
CA ILE A 322 2.15 6.82 -0.44
C ILE A 322 2.97 5.69 0.22
N GLY A 323 4.26 5.92 0.46
CA GLY A 323 5.17 4.96 1.10
C GLY A 323 5.16 4.98 2.63
N LYS A 324 4.39 5.87 3.27
CA LYS A 324 4.47 6.14 4.70
C LYS A 324 3.99 4.99 5.59
N TYR A 325 3.07 4.15 5.12
CA TYR A 325 2.45 3.09 5.91
C TYR A 325 2.90 1.69 5.49
N ASN A 326 2.89 0.72 6.42
CA ASN A 326 3.22 -0.69 6.13
C ASN A 326 2.01 -1.49 5.62
N SER A 327 0.79 -1.14 6.04
CA SER A 327 -0.41 -1.78 5.54
C SER A 327 -0.55 -1.58 4.04
N LYS A 328 -0.63 -2.69 3.30
CA LYS A 328 -0.80 -2.65 1.84
C LYS A 328 -2.15 -2.09 1.43
N GLY A 329 -3.15 -2.32 2.26
CA GLY A 329 -4.47 -1.75 2.06
C GLY A 329 -4.45 -0.22 2.17
N ILE A 330 -3.86 0.33 3.25
CA ILE A 330 -3.74 1.78 3.45
C ILE A 330 -2.87 2.41 2.37
N GLN A 331 -1.71 1.82 2.06
CA GLN A 331 -0.88 2.29 0.95
C GLN A 331 -1.67 2.35 -0.37
N TYR A 332 -2.53 1.36 -0.62
CA TYR A 332 -3.35 1.34 -1.83
C TYR A 332 -4.37 2.48 -1.86
N ILE A 333 -5.04 2.77 -0.75
CA ILE A 333 -5.97 3.90 -0.70
C ILE A 333 -5.26 5.19 -1.08
N LEU A 334 -4.11 5.45 -0.44
CA LEU A 334 -3.33 6.65 -0.72
C LEU A 334 -2.89 6.72 -2.17
N PHE A 335 -2.36 5.61 -2.67
CA PHE A 335 -1.97 5.48 -4.07
C PHE A 335 -3.16 5.74 -5.00
N ASN A 336 -4.32 5.13 -4.75
CA ASN A 336 -5.51 5.26 -5.60
C ASN A 336 -6.04 6.70 -5.60
N THR A 337 -6.09 7.35 -4.44
CA THR A 337 -6.48 8.76 -4.31
C THR A 337 -5.53 9.65 -5.11
N LYS A 338 -4.22 9.48 -4.92
CA LYS A 338 -3.21 10.29 -5.64
C LYS A 338 -3.14 9.99 -7.12
N ALA A 339 -3.42 8.76 -7.54
CA ALA A 339 -3.56 8.41 -8.95
C ALA A 339 -4.73 9.15 -9.61
N LYS A 340 -5.88 9.22 -8.94
CA LYS A 340 -7.05 9.98 -9.43
C LYS A 340 -6.76 11.48 -9.50
N GLU A 341 -6.18 12.07 -8.46
CA GLU A 341 -5.76 13.47 -8.45
C GLU A 341 -4.81 13.78 -9.60
N PHE A 342 -3.83 12.90 -9.83
CA PHE A 342 -2.88 13.01 -10.92
C PHE A 342 -3.55 13.00 -12.30
N LEU A 343 -4.45 12.04 -12.53
CA LEU A 343 -5.18 11.93 -13.80
C LEU A 343 -6.04 13.17 -14.05
N GLN A 344 -6.77 13.62 -13.03
CA GLN A 344 -7.61 14.82 -13.11
C GLN A 344 -6.78 16.07 -13.38
N GLN A 345 -5.66 16.23 -12.69
CA GLN A 345 -4.81 17.41 -12.84
C GLN A 345 -4.22 17.54 -14.23
N PHE A 346 -3.80 16.41 -14.82
CA PHE A 346 -3.17 16.40 -16.14
C PHE A 346 -4.13 16.06 -17.28
N ASP A 347 -5.43 15.91 -16.96
CA ASP A 347 -6.49 15.59 -17.92
C ASP A 347 -6.15 14.30 -18.71
N PHE A 348 -5.88 13.20 -18.00
CA PHE A 348 -5.67 11.88 -18.57
C PHE A 348 -6.79 10.92 -18.17
N GLU A 349 -7.03 9.91 -18.99
CA GLU A 349 -7.99 8.87 -18.69
C GLU A 349 -7.36 7.79 -17.76
N HIS A 350 -8.19 7.09 -16.98
CA HIS A 350 -7.74 6.02 -16.09
C HIS A 350 -6.96 4.91 -16.84
N THR A 351 -7.35 4.63 -18.07
CA THR A 351 -6.69 3.66 -18.96
C THR A 351 -5.29 4.07 -19.40
N GLU A 352 -4.90 5.32 -19.17
CA GLU A 352 -3.59 5.87 -19.56
C GLU A 352 -2.58 5.89 -18.42
N LEU A 353 -3.02 5.68 -17.17
CA LEU A 353 -2.17 5.87 -15.99
C LEU A 353 -0.91 5.00 -16.01
N ASP A 354 -1.04 3.74 -16.39
CA ASP A 354 0.04 2.76 -16.37
C ASP A 354 1.21 3.14 -17.30
N TRP A 355 0.94 3.61 -18.50
CA TRP A 355 2.00 3.96 -19.46
C TRP A 355 2.56 5.35 -19.24
N LEU A 356 1.79 6.32 -18.72
CA LEU A 356 2.29 7.65 -18.42
C LEU A 356 3.38 7.66 -17.38
N LEU A 357 3.14 7.03 -16.23
CA LEU A 357 4.11 6.98 -15.16
C LEU A 357 5.28 6.04 -15.50
N TYR A 358 5.00 4.96 -16.21
CA TYR A 358 6.04 4.05 -16.68
C TYR A 358 7.01 4.76 -17.64
N ILE A 359 6.50 5.52 -18.59
CA ILE A 359 7.33 6.29 -19.53
C ILE A 359 8.17 7.32 -18.76
N LYS A 360 7.56 8.15 -17.91
CA LYS A 360 8.29 9.18 -17.15
C LYS A 360 9.38 8.59 -16.26
N PHE A 361 9.09 7.57 -15.50
CA PHE A 361 9.99 7.12 -14.44
C PHE A 361 10.91 5.97 -14.81
N LYS A 362 10.62 5.23 -15.86
CA LYS A 362 11.49 4.15 -16.36
C LYS A 362 12.47 4.62 -17.42
N PHE A 363 12.11 5.61 -18.24
CA PHE A 363 12.92 6.07 -19.36
C PHE A 363 13.60 7.42 -19.13
N SER A 364 13.41 8.05 -17.98
CA SER A 364 14.10 9.28 -17.58
C SER A 364 15.38 9.04 -16.75
N LYS A 365 16.01 7.86 -16.96
CA LYS A 365 17.36 7.57 -16.45
C LYS A 365 18.38 7.84 -17.50
#